data_25add0e6709778b4b4b9267509c162f7
#
_entry.id   25add0e6709778b4b4b9267509c162f7
#
_cell.length_a   1.000
_cell.length_b   1.000
_cell.length_c   1.000
_cell.angle_alpha   90.00
_cell.angle_beta   90.00
_cell.angle_gamma   90.00
#
_symmetry.space_group_name_H-M   'P 1'
#
loop_
_entity.id
_entity.type
_entity.pdbx_description
1 polymer ?
#
loop_
_entity_poly.entity_id
_entity_poly.type
_entity_poly.pdbx_seq_one_letter_code
_entity_poly.pdbx_strand_id
1 'polypeptide(L)'
;FIFFEIHYFQRAFIFPLLLKGKGRMPMGIMLMGITFNVLNACMQGGWIFYFAPSDLYTPEWLMSPQFIIGTILFFAGMFTNIQSDHIIRHLRRPGDTGHYLPKGGMFRYVTSANYLGEIVEWIGFAILTWSLSGAVFAIWTFANLVPRANTIYHKYLGMFGDEVKKRR
;
A
#
# COMPACT_ATOMS: atom_id res chain seq x y z
N PHE A 1 -2.72 -14.26 8.82
CA PHE A 1 -2.23 -14.38 7.44
C PHE A 1 -3.28 -13.93 6.41
N ILE A 2 -4.58 -14.14 6.66
CA ILE A 2 -5.69 -13.77 5.75
C ILE A 2 -5.62 -12.29 5.31
N PHE A 3 -5.30 -11.36 6.18
CA PHE A 3 -5.17 -9.93 5.82
C PHE A 3 -4.08 -9.71 4.76
N PHE A 4 -2.94 -10.37 4.91
CA PHE A 4 -1.86 -10.36 3.93
C PHE A 4 -2.34 -10.89 2.57
N GLU A 5 -3.06 -12.01 2.55
CA GLU A 5 -3.60 -12.59 1.34
C GLU A 5 -4.66 -11.70 0.67
N ILE A 6 -5.53 -11.03 1.44
CA ILE A 6 -6.54 -10.10 0.91
C ILE A 6 -5.86 -8.96 0.12
N HIS A 7 -4.81 -8.35 0.69
CA HIS A 7 -4.05 -7.31 -0.01
C HIS A 7 -3.46 -7.84 -1.33
N TYR A 8 -2.73 -8.97 -1.26
CA TYR A 8 -2.07 -9.50 -2.45
C TYR A 8 -3.04 -10.05 -3.48
N PHE A 9 -4.17 -10.60 -3.07
CA PHE A 9 -5.25 -10.97 -4.00
C PHE A 9 -5.76 -9.75 -4.76
N GLN A 10 -6.03 -8.66 -4.06
CA GLN A 10 -6.43 -7.40 -4.69
C GLN A 10 -5.35 -6.87 -5.63
N ARG A 11 -4.08 -6.92 -5.22
CA ARG A 11 -2.96 -6.33 -5.96
C ARG A 11 -2.52 -7.17 -7.16
N ALA A 12 -2.54 -8.50 -7.03
CA ALA A 12 -2.06 -9.42 -8.08
C ALA A 12 -3.14 -9.84 -9.08
N PHE A 13 -4.40 -9.94 -8.64
CA PHE A 13 -5.48 -10.42 -9.52
C PHE A 13 -6.46 -9.30 -9.92
N ILE A 14 -6.95 -8.51 -8.97
CA ILE A 14 -7.98 -7.50 -9.28
C ILE A 14 -7.36 -6.28 -9.96
N PHE A 15 -6.33 -5.69 -9.36
CA PHE A 15 -5.74 -4.43 -9.83
C PHE A 15 -5.22 -4.50 -11.28
N PRO A 16 -4.48 -5.57 -11.72
CA PRO A 16 -4.01 -5.65 -13.10
C PRO A 16 -5.14 -5.71 -14.13
N LEU A 17 -6.27 -6.37 -13.80
CA LEU A 17 -7.44 -6.44 -14.69
C LEU A 17 -8.12 -5.07 -14.87
N LEU A 18 -7.93 -4.17 -13.92
CA LEU A 18 -8.48 -2.80 -13.96
C LEU A 18 -7.57 -1.81 -14.70
N LEU A 19 -6.32 -2.19 -15.02
CA LEU A 19 -5.39 -1.31 -15.73
C LEU A 19 -5.73 -1.23 -17.22
N LYS A 20 -5.83 0.00 -17.73
CA LYS A 20 -6.15 0.28 -19.14
C LYS A 20 -4.90 0.47 -20.02
N GLY A 21 -3.71 0.39 -19.47
CA GLY A 21 -2.44 0.62 -20.15
C GLY A 21 -1.86 -0.62 -20.82
N LYS A 22 -1.19 -0.43 -21.97
CA LYS A 22 -0.42 -1.49 -22.68
C LYS A 22 1.08 -1.40 -22.41
N GLY A 23 1.48 -0.80 -21.30
CA GLY A 23 2.91 -0.65 -20.94
C GLY A 23 3.57 -2.01 -20.70
N ARG A 24 4.77 -2.19 -21.25
CA ARG A 24 5.58 -3.38 -20.98
C ARG A 24 6.44 -3.15 -19.74
N MET A 25 6.44 -4.09 -18.82
CA MET A 25 7.32 -4.07 -17.66
C MET A 25 8.66 -4.70 -18.02
N PRO A 26 9.80 -4.05 -17.76
CA PRO A 26 11.12 -4.67 -17.93
C PRO A 26 11.23 -5.95 -17.09
N MET A 27 11.80 -7.01 -17.67
CA MET A 27 11.95 -8.32 -17.03
C MET A 27 12.67 -8.23 -15.68
N GLY A 28 13.70 -7.40 -15.56
CA GLY A 28 14.42 -7.20 -14.30
C GLY A 28 13.54 -6.67 -13.18
N ILE A 29 12.62 -5.72 -13.47
CA ILE A 29 11.67 -5.18 -12.48
C ILE A 29 10.68 -6.27 -12.07
N MET A 30 10.21 -7.07 -13.01
CA MET A 30 9.30 -8.18 -12.74
C MET A 30 9.96 -9.22 -11.83
N LEU A 31 11.18 -9.67 -12.15
CA LEU A 31 11.93 -10.64 -11.35
C LEU A 31 12.23 -10.10 -9.94
N MET A 32 12.62 -8.84 -9.82
CA MET A 32 12.82 -8.21 -8.52
C MET A 32 11.53 -8.20 -7.69
N GLY A 33 10.40 -7.89 -8.32
CA GLY A 33 9.09 -7.92 -7.66
C GLY A 33 8.70 -9.32 -7.19
N ILE A 34 8.91 -10.36 -8.02
CA ILE A 34 8.63 -11.75 -7.66
C ILE A 34 9.52 -12.17 -6.47
N THR A 35 10.83 -11.94 -6.56
CA THR A 35 11.78 -12.28 -5.48
C THR A 35 11.39 -11.61 -4.18
N PHE A 36 11.09 -10.31 -4.22
CA PHE A 36 10.65 -9.57 -3.04
C PHE A 36 9.38 -10.17 -2.43
N ASN A 37 8.37 -10.48 -3.25
CA ASN A 37 7.11 -11.03 -2.75
C ASN A 37 7.29 -12.43 -2.15
N VAL A 38 8.13 -13.29 -2.74
CA VAL A 38 8.46 -14.60 -2.18
C VAL A 38 9.14 -14.45 -0.83
N LEU A 39 10.17 -13.60 -0.72
CA LEU A 39 10.86 -13.35 0.54
C LEU A 39 9.93 -12.79 1.61
N ASN A 40 9.07 -11.85 1.25
CA ASN A 40 8.10 -11.27 2.17
C ASN A 40 7.07 -12.31 2.64
N ALA A 41 6.52 -13.11 1.75
CA ALA A 41 5.59 -14.18 2.11
C ALA A 41 6.25 -15.22 3.05
N CYS A 42 7.49 -15.61 2.77
CA CYS A 42 8.26 -16.48 3.65
C CYS A 42 8.52 -15.86 5.02
N MET A 43 8.81 -14.56 5.07
CA MET A 43 9.06 -13.85 6.32
C MET A 43 7.78 -13.74 7.18
N GLN A 44 6.65 -13.35 6.56
CA GLN A 44 5.37 -13.22 7.28
C GLN A 44 4.80 -14.59 7.68
N GLY A 45 4.76 -15.54 6.75
CA GLY A 45 4.28 -16.90 7.01
C GLY A 45 5.19 -17.65 7.98
N GLY A 46 6.50 -17.50 7.83
CA GLY A 46 7.49 -18.06 8.75
C GLY A 46 7.28 -17.59 10.18
N TRP A 47 7.07 -16.29 10.37
CA TRP A 47 6.75 -15.78 11.71
C TRP A 47 5.43 -16.39 12.24
N ILE A 48 4.34 -16.23 11.51
CA ILE A 48 3.00 -16.58 12.01
C ILE A 48 2.85 -18.10 12.29
N PHE A 49 3.47 -18.96 11.45
CA PHE A 49 3.24 -20.39 11.52
C PHE A 49 4.36 -21.18 12.23
N TYR A 50 5.58 -20.61 12.37
CA TYR A 50 6.73 -21.36 12.90
C TYR A 50 7.44 -20.67 14.04
N PHE A 51 7.58 -19.33 14.03
CA PHE A 51 8.43 -18.63 14.99
C PHE A 51 7.65 -17.88 16.07
N ALA A 52 6.37 -17.59 15.86
CA ALA A 52 5.57 -16.92 16.87
C ALA A 52 5.40 -17.81 18.10
N PRO A 53 5.47 -17.25 19.32
CA PRO A 53 5.13 -18.00 20.54
C PRO A 53 3.75 -18.64 20.41
N SER A 54 3.62 -19.89 20.88
CA SER A 54 2.38 -20.68 20.74
C SER A 54 1.18 -20.07 21.48
N ASP A 55 1.43 -19.20 22.45
CA ASP A 55 0.46 -18.49 23.27
C ASP A 55 0.13 -17.08 22.75
N LEU A 56 0.78 -16.63 21.66
CA LEU A 56 0.57 -15.27 21.13
C LEU A 56 -0.77 -15.14 20.40
N TYR A 57 -1.08 -16.05 19.49
CA TYR A 57 -2.25 -15.93 18.61
C TYR A 57 -3.40 -16.83 19.08
N THR A 58 -3.79 -16.68 20.36
CA THR A 58 -4.95 -17.37 20.93
C THR A 58 -6.28 -16.70 20.50
N PRO A 59 -7.45 -17.32 20.73
CA PRO A 59 -8.73 -16.65 20.46
C PRO A 59 -8.89 -15.30 21.17
N GLU A 60 -8.31 -15.15 22.37
CA GLU A 60 -8.31 -13.90 23.15
C GLU A 60 -7.52 -12.79 22.44
N TRP A 61 -6.51 -13.14 21.60
CA TRP A 61 -5.77 -12.17 20.78
C TRP A 61 -6.69 -11.34 19.89
N LEU A 62 -7.77 -11.91 19.37
CA LEU A 62 -8.74 -11.22 18.53
C LEU A 62 -9.44 -10.07 19.23
N MET A 63 -9.50 -10.12 20.58
CA MET A 63 -10.08 -9.08 21.42
C MET A 63 -9.05 -8.10 21.97
N SER A 64 -7.77 -8.28 21.63
CA SER A 64 -6.71 -7.40 22.11
C SER A 64 -6.79 -6.02 21.44
N PRO A 65 -6.41 -4.94 22.15
CA PRO A 65 -6.36 -3.60 21.56
C PRO A 65 -5.48 -3.55 20.32
N GLN A 66 -4.37 -4.28 20.30
CA GLN A 66 -3.44 -4.36 19.17
C GLN A 66 -4.12 -4.93 17.93
N PHE A 67 -4.84 -6.04 18.08
CA PHE A 67 -5.55 -6.65 16.96
C PHE A 67 -6.67 -5.74 16.44
N ILE A 68 -7.47 -5.15 17.34
CA ILE A 68 -8.59 -4.28 16.96
C ILE A 68 -8.08 -3.01 16.25
N ILE A 69 -7.13 -2.28 16.87
CA ILE A 69 -6.59 -1.05 16.30
C ILE A 69 -5.87 -1.34 14.98
N GLY A 70 -5.04 -2.38 14.95
CA GLY A 70 -4.32 -2.78 13.75
C GLY A 70 -5.26 -3.17 12.61
N THR A 71 -6.35 -3.87 12.90
CA THR A 71 -7.38 -4.23 11.92
C THR A 71 -8.08 -2.99 11.34
N ILE A 72 -8.45 -2.03 12.20
CA ILE A 72 -9.06 -0.77 11.75
C ILE A 72 -8.10 0.00 10.83
N LEU A 73 -6.83 0.14 11.23
CA LEU A 73 -5.81 0.81 10.42
C LEU A 73 -5.56 0.09 9.09
N PHE A 74 -5.49 -1.24 9.12
CA PHE A 74 -5.30 -2.04 7.91
C PHE A 74 -6.41 -1.78 6.89
N PHE A 75 -7.67 -1.90 7.27
CA PHE A 75 -8.77 -1.68 6.34
C PHE A 75 -8.95 -0.21 5.95
N ALA A 76 -8.68 0.74 6.83
CA ALA A 76 -8.69 2.16 6.50
C ALA A 76 -7.61 2.50 5.47
N GLY A 77 -6.40 1.94 5.64
CA GLY A 77 -5.29 2.07 4.70
C GLY A 77 -5.62 1.44 3.34
N MET A 78 -6.09 0.19 3.34
CA MET A 78 -6.50 -0.53 2.14
C MET A 78 -7.61 0.19 1.38
N PHE A 79 -8.65 0.67 2.07
CA PHE A 79 -9.71 1.47 1.46
C PHE A 79 -9.16 2.74 0.80
N THR A 80 -8.29 3.47 1.53
CA THR A 80 -7.65 4.69 1.01
C THR A 80 -6.81 4.38 -0.24
N ASN A 81 -6.04 3.29 -0.24
CA ASN A 81 -5.24 2.85 -1.37
C ASN A 81 -6.13 2.53 -2.59
N ILE A 82 -7.14 1.68 -2.43
CA ILE A 82 -8.06 1.26 -3.50
C ILE A 82 -8.84 2.47 -4.06
N GLN A 83 -9.38 3.34 -3.20
CA GLN A 83 -10.09 4.54 -3.61
C GLN A 83 -9.18 5.48 -4.41
N SER A 84 -7.95 5.67 -3.94
CA SER A 84 -6.96 6.52 -4.60
C SER A 84 -6.56 5.97 -5.97
N ASP A 85 -6.32 4.68 -6.07
CA ASP A 85 -6.05 4.02 -7.36
C ASP A 85 -7.25 4.11 -8.31
N HIS A 86 -8.47 4.02 -7.80
CA HIS A 86 -9.68 4.26 -8.59
C HIS A 86 -9.70 5.68 -9.16
N ILE A 87 -9.44 6.69 -8.34
CA ILE A 87 -9.37 8.09 -8.79
C ILE A 87 -8.29 8.26 -9.86
N ILE A 88 -7.08 7.73 -9.65
CA ILE A 88 -5.98 7.83 -10.63
C ILE A 88 -6.35 7.19 -11.97
N ARG A 89 -6.97 6.00 -11.97
CA ARG A 89 -7.36 5.30 -13.20
C ARG A 89 -8.42 6.04 -14.00
N HIS A 90 -9.21 6.90 -13.36
CA HIS A 90 -10.29 7.66 -14.00
C HIS A 90 -9.92 9.12 -14.29
N LEU A 91 -8.68 9.54 -14.03
CA LEU A 91 -8.20 10.88 -14.33
C LEU A 91 -8.17 11.18 -15.84
N ARG A 92 -7.89 10.17 -16.66
CA ARG A 92 -7.72 10.32 -18.11
C ARG A 92 -8.85 9.69 -18.87
N ARG A 93 -9.27 10.34 -19.93
CA ARG A 93 -10.15 9.74 -20.95
C ARG A 93 -9.34 8.78 -21.84
N PRO A 94 -9.98 7.80 -22.49
CA PRO A 94 -9.30 6.94 -23.46
C PRO A 94 -8.62 7.80 -24.55
N GLY A 95 -7.33 7.54 -24.81
CA GLY A 95 -6.52 8.28 -25.78
C GLY A 95 -5.88 9.57 -25.27
N ASP A 96 -6.19 10.01 -24.04
CA ASP A 96 -5.61 11.21 -23.45
C ASP A 96 -4.26 10.89 -22.78
N THR A 97 -3.23 11.66 -23.13
CA THR A 97 -1.86 11.57 -22.58
C THR A 97 -1.53 12.70 -21.61
N GLY A 98 -2.50 13.58 -21.32
CA GLY A 98 -2.33 14.71 -20.41
C GLY A 98 -1.96 14.28 -18.97
N HIS A 99 -1.36 15.20 -18.23
CA HIS A 99 -1.08 15.05 -16.81
C HIS A 99 -2.11 15.84 -16.02
N TYR A 100 -2.77 15.17 -15.07
CA TYR A 100 -3.82 15.77 -14.26
C TYR A 100 -3.51 15.60 -12.79
N LEU A 101 -3.81 16.62 -11.99
CA LEU A 101 -3.71 16.55 -10.55
C LEU A 101 -4.90 15.77 -9.99
N PRO A 102 -4.69 14.63 -9.29
CA PRO A 102 -5.78 13.90 -8.67
C PRO A 102 -6.52 14.75 -7.65
N LYS A 103 -7.86 14.65 -7.62
CA LYS A 103 -8.73 15.39 -6.71
C LYS A 103 -9.75 14.46 -6.05
N GLY A 104 -10.17 14.81 -4.84
CA GLY A 104 -11.11 13.99 -4.07
C GLY A 104 -10.43 13.03 -3.09
N GLY A 105 -11.20 12.41 -2.19
CA GLY A 105 -10.66 11.54 -1.15
C GLY A 105 -9.48 12.18 -0.41
N MET A 106 -8.49 11.36 -0.07
CA MET A 106 -7.27 11.81 0.61
C MET A 106 -6.34 12.66 -0.29
N PHE A 107 -6.57 12.74 -1.61
CA PHE A 107 -5.85 13.68 -2.49
C PHE A 107 -6.14 15.15 -2.18
N ARG A 108 -7.12 15.44 -1.34
CA ARG A 108 -7.32 16.82 -0.80
C ARG A 108 -6.17 17.26 0.10
N TYR A 109 -5.50 16.32 0.77
CA TYR A 109 -4.50 16.58 1.79
C TYR A 109 -3.08 16.23 1.34
N VAL A 110 -2.92 15.18 0.54
CA VAL A 110 -1.62 14.67 0.09
C VAL A 110 -1.62 14.42 -1.42
N THR A 111 -0.44 14.51 -2.04
CA THR A 111 -0.29 14.28 -3.50
C THR A 111 -0.22 12.81 -3.88
N SER A 112 0.08 11.92 -2.95
CA SER A 112 0.26 10.48 -3.15
C SER A 112 -0.60 9.69 -2.16
N ALA A 113 -1.92 9.89 -2.24
CA ALA A 113 -2.87 9.29 -1.30
C ALA A 113 -2.88 7.75 -1.34
N ASN A 114 -2.61 7.15 -2.49
CA ASN A 114 -2.44 5.70 -2.62
C ASN A 114 -1.25 5.18 -1.82
N TYR A 115 -0.11 5.88 -1.82
CA TYR A 115 1.05 5.52 -1.02
C TYR A 115 0.81 5.71 0.48
N LEU A 116 0.12 6.79 0.86
CA LEU A 116 -0.29 6.98 2.25
C LEU A 116 -1.17 5.82 2.72
N GLY A 117 -2.17 5.42 1.92
CA GLY A 117 -3.05 4.29 2.21
C GLY A 117 -2.25 3.00 2.43
N GLU A 118 -1.31 2.69 1.55
CA GLU A 118 -0.48 1.49 1.64
C GLU A 118 0.46 1.51 2.86
N ILE A 119 1.01 2.66 3.22
CA ILE A 119 1.82 2.81 4.44
C ILE A 119 0.97 2.56 5.69
N VAL A 120 -0.22 3.17 5.77
CA VAL A 120 -1.15 2.98 6.90
C VAL A 120 -1.60 1.53 7.01
N GLU A 121 -1.89 0.89 5.89
CA GLU A 121 -2.26 -0.53 5.80
C GLU A 121 -1.17 -1.42 6.42
N TRP A 122 0.09 -1.26 6.03
CA TRP A 122 1.18 -2.10 6.53
C TRP A 122 1.59 -1.77 7.97
N ILE A 123 1.41 -0.53 8.42
CA ILE A 123 1.50 -0.19 9.85
C ILE A 123 0.40 -0.92 10.63
N GLY A 124 -0.84 -0.91 10.12
CA GLY A 124 -1.95 -1.67 10.69
C GLY A 124 -1.64 -3.16 10.79
N PHE A 125 -1.08 -3.75 9.72
CA PHE A 125 -0.65 -5.16 9.70
C PHE A 125 0.43 -5.46 10.74
N ALA A 126 1.42 -4.59 10.89
CA ALA A 126 2.46 -4.75 11.90
C ALA A 126 1.89 -4.71 13.33
N ILE A 127 0.92 -3.84 13.59
CA ILE A 127 0.25 -3.73 14.89
C ILE A 127 -0.63 -4.95 15.16
N LEU A 128 -1.47 -5.38 14.19
CA LEU A 128 -2.38 -6.52 14.40
C LEU A 128 -1.67 -7.86 14.54
N THR A 129 -0.49 -8.00 13.93
CA THR A 129 0.33 -9.20 14.09
C THR A 129 1.31 -9.09 15.27
N TRP A 130 1.56 -7.88 15.75
CA TRP A 130 2.54 -7.60 16.81
C TRP A 130 3.88 -8.30 16.57
N SER A 131 4.32 -8.28 15.31
CA SER A 131 5.44 -9.07 14.83
C SER A 131 6.59 -8.22 14.35
N LEU A 132 7.81 -8.70 14.56
CA LEU A 132 8.99 -8.06 13.99
C LEU A 132 8.98 -8.12 12.47
N SER A 133 8.50 -9.22 11.88
CA SER A 133 8.35 -9.35 10.42
C SER A 133 7.39 -8.31 9.84
N GLY A 134 6.26 -8.07 10.50
CA GLY A 134 5.32 -7.01 10.13
C GLY A 134 5.95 -5.62 10.24
N ALA A 135 6.66 -5.34 11.34
CA ALA A 135 7.35 -4.06 11.54
C ALA A 135 8.43 -3.81 10.48
N VAL A 136 9.26 -4.80 10.17
CA VAL A 136 10.27 -4.71 9.11
C VAL A 136 9.62 -4.42 7.76
N PHE A 137 8.52 -5.08 7.45
CA PHE A 137 7.81 -4.83 6.19
C PHE A 137 7.16 -3.44 6.12
N ALA A 138 6.58 -2.95 7.22
CA ALA A 138 6.04 -1.59 7.30
C ALA A 138 7.15 -0.54 7.11
N ILE A 139 8.32 -0.70 7.76
CA ILE A 139 9.49 0.17 7.58
C ILE A 139 9.99 0.11 6.13
N TRP A 140 10.08 -1.06 5.54
CA TRP A 140 10.47 -1.22 4.14
C TRP A 140 9.51 -0.50 3.20
N THR A 141 8.21 -0.65 3.40
CA THR A 141 7.19 0.05 2.61
C THR A 141 7.34 1.56 2.73
N PHE A 142 7.49 2.07 3.95
CA PHE A 142 7.74 3.49 4.20
C PHE A 142 8.99 4.00 3.48
N ALA A 143 10.12 3.29 3.63
CA ALA A 143 11.39 3.65 3.01
C ALA A 143 11.33 3.67 1.47
N ASN A 144 10.47 2.84 0.86
CA ASN A 144 10.28 2.82 -0.59
C ASN A 144 9.29 3.87 -1.09
N LEU A 145 8.18 4.07 -0.38
CA LEU A 145 7.07 4.89 -0.87
C LEU A 145 7.26 6.38 -0.57
N VAL A 146 7.89 6.75 0.56
CA VAL A 146 8.08 8.17 0.92
C VAL A 146 8.98 8.91 -0.08
N PRO A 147 10.15 8.39 -0.51
CA PRO A 147 10.94 9.05 -1.54
C PRO A 147 10.19 9.19 -2.88
N ARG A 148 9.41 8.17 -3.25
CA ARG A 148 8.58 8.23 -4.47
C ARG A 148 7.48 9.28 -4.34
N ALA A 149 6.82 9.39 -3.19
CA ALA A 149 5.82 10.42 -2.92
C ALA A 149 6.44 11.83 -3.01
N ASN A 150 7.64 12.00 -2.46
CA ASN A 150 8.37 13.27 -2.54
C ASN A 150 8.71 13.64 -4.00
N THR A 151 9.14 12.68 -4.82
CA THR A 151 9.39 12.90 -6.24
C THR A 151 8.12 13.32 -6.98
N ILE A 152 6.98 12.67 -6.70
CA ILE A 152 5.68 13.03 -7.28
C ILE A 152 5.25 14.42 -6.83
N TYR A 153 5.44 14.76 -5.55
CA TYR A 153 5.13 16.09 -5.03
C TYR A 153 5.89 17.19 -5.78
N HIS A 154 7.20 17.06 -5.95
CA HIS A 154 8.01 18.04 -6.68
C HIS A 154 7.64 18.11 -8.17
N LYS A 155 7.33 16.96 -8.79
CA LYS A 155 6.83 16.94 -10.17
C LYS A 155 5.52 17.69 -10.30
N TYR A 156 4.56 17.46 -9.41
CA TYR A 156 3.28 18.15 -9.42
C TYR A 156 3.41 19.63 -9.05
N LEU A 157 4.33 19.96 -8.16
CA LEU A 157 4.62 21.35 -7.82
C LEU A 157 5.10 22.15 -9.05
N GLY A 158 5.97 21.54 -9.87
CA GLY A 158 6.43 22.13 -11.12
C GLY A 158 5.33 22.29 -12.18
N MET A 159 4.32 21.39 -12.19
CA MET A 159 3.24 21.41 -13.19
C MET A 159 2.03 22.27 -12.77
N PHE A 160 1.68 22.27 -11.48
CA PHE A 160 0.42 22.82 -10.98
C PHE A 160 0.63 23.91 -9.91
N GLY A 161 1.87 24.24 -9.57
CA GLY A 161 2.22 25.39 -8.73
C GLY A 161 1.51 25.40 -7.37
N ASP A 162 0.84 26.51 -7.07
CA ASP A 162 0.24 26.78 -5.75
C ASP A 162 -0.92 25.84 -5.39
N GLU A 163 -1.57 25.20 -6.35
CA GLU A 163 -2.62 24.21 -6.07
C GLU A 163 -2.07 23.01 -5.30
N VAL A 164 -0.78 22.72 -5.45
CA VAL A 164 -0.09 21.60 -4.79
C VAL A 164 0.48 21.98 -3.44
N LYS A 165 0.89 23.24 -3.24
CA LYS A 165 1.54 23.70 -1.98
C LYS A 165 0.72 23.43 -0.71
N LYS A 166 -0.61 23.36 -0.85
CA LYS A 166 -1.53 23.07 0.26
C LYS A 166 -1.64 21.57 0.59
N ARG A 167 -1.00 20.73 -0.20
CA ARG A 167 -1.05 19.26 -0.09
C ARG A 167 0.35 18.75 0.18
N ARG A 168 0.57 18.11 1.28
CA ARG A 168 1.88 17.55 1.64
C ARG A 168 1.86 16.03 1.64
#